data_26dc9c23b58f90ec2a3c0f5061bb22bc
#
_entry.id   26dc9c23b58f90ec2a3c0f5061bb22bc
#
_cell.length_a   1.000
_cell.length_b   1.000
_cell.length_c   1.000
_cell.angle_alpha   90.00
_cell.angle_beta   90.00
_cell.angle_gamma   90.00
#
_symmetry.space_group_name_H-M   'P 1'
#
loop_
_entity.id
_entity.type
_entity.pdbx_description
1 polymer ?
#
loop_
_entity_poly.entity_id
_entity_poly.type
_entity_poly.pdbx_seq_one_letter_code
_entity_poly.pdbx_strand_id
1 'polypeptide(L)'
;YTKEDAAVKAAADKIISDINAEYGKVFARTDVELNGDKDPGNRTQETNLGDLITDSMLWAIRKDAELTVPAENVVAITNGGGIRAWIHKGDISKLDVNTVLPFGNTVAVVYVTGAELLEALEASTFALPDSLGGFPQIAGMNISIDATKKYDPQTTPYPSGSGKATYYGPASINRVTINSVNGKAFDPNKTYAVVTNNFCAAGGDTYYAFAAASSQFDTGLPLDEVLMDYITTELKGVVGEQYAQPQGRMTITLPAEEPTTPTTPTTPTKPE
;
A
#
# COMPACT_ATOMS: atom_id res chain seq x y z
N TYR A 1 31.95 2.18 20.61
CA TYR A 1 31.09 2.19 21.82
C TYR A 1 30.75 0.76 22.16
N THR A 2 31.41 0.19 23.13
CA THR A 2 31.25 -1.23 23.50
C THR A 2 30.79 -1.43 24.95
N LYS A 3 30.42 -0.36 25.66
CA LYS A 3 29.95 -0.48 27.04
C LYS A 3 28.53 0.01 27.16
N GLU A 4 27.60 -0.95 27.29
CA GLU A 4 26.19 -0.65 27.58
C GLU A 4 26.07 -0.05 29.00
N ASP A 5 25.28 1.00 29.15
CA ASP A 5 24.88 1.49 30.45
C ASP A 5 23.82 0.55 31.04
N ALA A 6 24.10 -0.05 32.17
CA ALA A 6 23.24 -1.06 32.77
C ALA A 6 21.86 -0.51 33.17
N ALA A 7 21.77 0.77 33.55
CA ALA A 7 20.50 1.38 33.93
C ALA A 7 19.62 1.64 32.67
N VAL A 8 20.25 2.12 31.59
CA VAL A 8 19.54 2.32 30.29
C VAL A 8 19.09 0.97 29.73
N LYS A 9 19.96 -0.06 29.80
CA LYS A 9 19.61 -1.40 29.37
C LYS A 9 18.41 -1.96 30.17
N ALA A 10 18.44 -1.88 31.48
CA ALA A 10 17.35 -2.37 32.34
C ALA A 10 16.02 -1.64 32.05
N ALA A 11 16.06 -0.33 31.81
CA ALA A 11 14.88 0.45 31.43
C ALA A 11 14.34 0.03 30.05
N ALA A 12 15.21 -0.18 29.07
CA ALA A 12 14.84 -0.66 27.73
C ALA A 12 14.25 -2.08 27.79
N ASP A 13 14.88 -3.01 28.52
CA ASP A 13 14.41 -4.37 28.68
C ASP A 13 13.03 -4.40 29.36
N LYS A 14 12.78 -3.54 30.34
CA LYS A 14 11.46 -3.41 30.97
C LYS A 14 10.40 -2.93 29.98
N ILE A 15 10.67 -1.88 29.19
CA ILE A 15 9.75 -1.36 28.18
C ILE A 15 9.43 -2.45 27.14
N ILE A 16 10.45 -3.17 26.66
CA ILE A 16 10.27 -4.28 25.71
C ILE A 16 9.39 -5.38 26.34
N SER A 17 9.64 -5.72 27.61
CA SER A 17 8.84 -6.72 28.32
C SER A 17 7.38 -6.30 28.48
N ASP A 18 7.13 -5.02 28.82
CA ASP A 18 5.78 -4.47 29.00
C ASP A 18 5.03 -4.46 27.65
N ILE A 19 5.70 -4.04 26.55
CA ILE A 19 5.16 -4.09 25.17
C ILE A 19 4.80 -5.52 24.79
N ASN A 20 5.73 -6.48 24.98
CA ASN A 20 5.49 -7.87 24.62
C ASN A 20 4.35 -8.49 25.44
N ALA A 21 4.17 -8.11 26.71
CA ALA A 21 3.08 -8.60 27.54
C ALA A 21 1.71 -8.14 27.06
N GLU A 22 1.62 -6.94 26.48
CA GLU A 22 0.37 -6.37 25.98
C GLU A 22 0.13 -6.72 24.51
N TYR A 23 1.11 -6.47 23.66
CA TYR A 23 1.00 -6.59 22.20
C TYR A 23 1.39 -7.97 21.66
N GLY A 24 2.14 -8.76 22.40
CA GLY A 24 2.51 -10.14 22.04
C GLY A 24 1.38 -11.18 22.16
N LYS A 25 0.16 -10.76 22.54
CA LYS A 25 -0.99 -11.67 22.64
C LYS A 25 -1.41 -12.13 21.25
N VAL A 26 -1.40 -13.44 21.05
CA VAL A 26 -1.90 -14.10 19.84
C VAL A 26 -3.42 -13.97 19.79
N PHE A 27 -3.94 -13.50 18.65
CA PHE A 27 -5.38 -13.39 18.41
C PHE A 27 -5.86 -14.17 17.19
N ALA A 28 -4.93 -14.56 16.30
CA ALA A 28 -5.22 -15.27 15.06
C ALA A 28 -4.00 -16.10 14.63
N ARG A 29 -4.11 -16.74 13.47
CA ARG A 29 -2.98 -17.41 12.79
C ARG A 29 -3.06 -17.25 11.29
N THR A 30 -1.93 -17.43 10.62
CA THR A 30 -1.88 -17.56 9.17
C THR A 30 -1.31 -18.91 8.75
N ASP A 31 -1.95 -19.55 7.78
CA ASP A 31 -1.49 -20.80 7.18
C ASP A 31 -0.51 -20.56 6.01
N VAL A 32 -0.28 -19.29 5.65
CA VAL A 32 0.53 -18.85 4.51
C VAL A 32 1.51 -17.74 4.91
N GLU A 33 2.57 -17.56 4.14
CA GLU A 33 3.46 -16.40 4.26
C GLU A 33 2.80 -15.17 3.62
N LEU A 34 2.77 -14.04 4.33
CA LEU A 34 2.22 -12.78 3.84
C LEU A 34 3.37 -11.81 3.56
N ASN A 35 3.56 -11.52 2.28
CA ASN A 35 4.73 -10.81 1.77
C ASN A 35 4.73 -9.32 2.14
N GLY A 36 5.70 -8.91 2.94
CA GLY A 36 5.96 -7.53 3.36
C GLY A 36 7.19 -6.89 2.72
N ASP A 37 7.82 -7.52 1.72
CA ASP A 37 8.97 -6.95 1.04
C ASP A 37 8.64 -5.61 0.36
N LYS A 38 9.65 -4.78 0.26
CA LYS A 38 9.52 -3.48 -0.41
C LYS A 38 9.72 -3.62 -1.90
N ASP A 39 10.80 -4.35 -2.32
CA ASP A 39 11.27 -4.40 -3.69
C ASP A 39 12.08 -5.70 -3.93
N PRO A 40 11.67 -6.64 -4.80
CA PRO A 40 10.31 -6.65 -5.37
C PRO A 40 9.25 -6.92 -4.29
N GLY A 41 8.16 -6.17 -4.31
CA GLY A 41 7.11 -6.30 -3.30
C GLY A 41 6.13 -5.13 -3.27
N ASN A 42 5.70 -4.72 -2.09
CA ASN A 42 4.64 -3.73 -1.88
C ASN A 42 4.82 -2.39 -2.62
N ARG A 43 6.04 -2.06 -3.07
CA ARG A 43 6.36 -0.81 -3.75
C ARG A 43 6.58 -0.94 -5.25
N THR A 44 6.43 -2.15 -5.80
CA THR A 44 6.66 -2.45 -7.22
C THR A 44 5.65 -3.41 -7.83
N GLN A 45 4.89 -4.12 -7.00
CA GLN A 45 3.93 -5.13 -7.46
C GLN A 45 2.83 -5.39 -6.43
N GLU A 46 1.79 -6.09 -6.84
CA GLU A 46 0.76 -6.64 -5.95
C GLU A 46 1.37 -7.66 -4.99
N THR A 47 0.95 -7.61 -3.73
CA THR A 47 1.33 -8.61 -2.73
C THR A 47 0.10 -9.14 -2.01
N ASN A 48 0.16 -10.39 -1.57
CA ASN A 48 -0.93 -11.01 -0.82
C ASN A 48 -1.21 -10.32 0.53
N LEU A 49 -0.19 -9.70 1.15
CA LEU A 49 -0.40 -8.87 2.34
C LEU A 49 -1.10 -7.55 2.00
N GLY A 50 -0.74 -6.94 0.86
CA GLY A 50 -1.43 -5.76 0.33
C GLY A 50 -2.90 -6.04 0.03
N ASP A 51 -3.19 -7.22 -0.55
CA ASP A 51 -4.55 -7.68 -0.79
C ASP A 51 -5.33 -7.86 0.50
N LEU A 52 -4.76 -8.52 1.50
CA LEU A 52 -5.40 -8.74 2.81
C LEU A 52 -5.74 -7.40 3.49
N ILE A 53 -4.81 -6.44 3.47
CA ILE A 53 -5.02 -5.11 4.06
C ILE A 53 -6.14 -4.36 3.33
N THR A 54 -6.11 -4.32 2.00
CA THR A 54 -7.12 -3.59 1.22
C THR A 54 -8.49 -4.25 1.26
N ASP A 55 -8.56 -5.58 1.36
CA ASP A 55 -9.82 -6.30 1.60
C ASP A 55 -10.41 -5.96 2.97
N SER A 56 -9.57 -5.87 4.01
CA SER A 56 -10.02 -5.48 5.35
C SER A 56 -10.61 -4.05 5.36
N MET A 57 -9.98 -3.13 4.63
CA MET A 57 -10.47 -1.76 4.48
C MET A 57 -11.85 -1.72 3.80
N LEU A 58 -12.03 -2.44 2.69
CA LEU A 58 -13.32 -2.54 2.00
C LEU A 58 -14.39 -3.18 2.88
N TRP A 59 -14.04 -4.25 3.60
CA TRP A 59 -14.96 -4.94 4.48
C TRP A 59 -15.48 -4.00 5.58
N ALA A 60 -14.60 -3.26 6.25
CA ALA A 60 -14.98 -2.36 7.32
C ALA A 60 -15.96 -1.28 6.83
N ILE A 61 -15.69 -0.67 5.68
CA ILE A 61 -16.51 0.40 5.14
C ILE A 61 -17.85 -0.11 4.60
N ARG A 62 -17.87 -1.26 3.92
CA ARG A 62 -19.11 -1.84 3.39
C ARG A 62 -20.08 -2.28 4.50
N LYS A 63 -19.56 -2.58 5.67
CA LYS A 63 -20.37 -3.02 6.80
C LYS A 63 -21.06 -1.87 7.52
N ASP A 64 -20.35 -0.77 7.75
CA ASP A 64 -20.76 0.23 8.75
C ASP A 64 -20.93 1.65 8.19
N ALA A 65 -20.50 1.95 6.96
CA ALA A 65 -20.54 3.30 6.41
C ALA A 65 -21.75 3.55 5.51
N GLU A 66 -22.46 4.66 5.73
CA GLU A 66 -23.42 5.18 4.76
C GLU A 66 -22.66 5.92 3.64
N LEU A 67 -22.51 5.26 2.52
CA LEU A 67 -21.84 5.81 1.35
C LEU A 67 -22.83 6.45 0.39
N THR A 68 -22.42 7.55 -0.25
CA THR A 68 -23.24 8.27 -1.24
C THR A 68 -23.20 7.68 -2.64
N VAL A 69 -22.41 6.60 -2.83
CA VAL A 69 -22.30 5.86 -4.09
C VAL A 69 -22.76 4.42 -3.93
N PRO A 70 -23.21 3.75 -5.01
CA PRO A 70 -23.53 2.33 -4.97
C PRO A 70 -22.32 1.48 -4.57
N ALA A 71 -22.57 0.33 -3.91
CA ALA A 71 -21.54 -0.58 -3.44
C ALA A 71 -20.57 -1.07 -4.54
N GLU A 72 -21.05 -1.17 -5.77
CA GLU A 72 -20.23 -1.50 -6.93
C GLU A 72 -19.22 -0.42 -7.33
N ASN A 73 -19.37 0.81 -6.82
CA ASN A 73 -18.43 1.91 -7.07
C ASN A 73 -17.49 2.15 -5.88
N VAL A 74 -17.36 1.19 -4.96
CA VAL A 74 -16.47 1.29 -3.81
C VAL A 74 -15.22 0.46 -4.06
N VAL A 75 -14.05 1.09 -3.96
CA VAL A 75 -12.73 0.47 -4.13
C VAL A 75 -11.82 0.79 -2.95
N ALA A 76 -10.76 0.04 -2.75
CA ALA A 76 -9.74 0.40 -1.75
C ALA A 76 -8.37 0.57 -2.41
N ILE A 77 -7.61 1.53 -1.86
CA ILE A 77 -6.22 1.78 -2.23
C ILE A 77 -5.44 2.09 -0.94
N THR A 78 -4.32 1.42 -0.74
CA THR A 78 -3.33 1.85 0.26
C THR A 78 -1.94 1.93 -0.38
N ASN A 79 -1.10 2.82 0.12
CA ASN A 79 0.26 2.97 -0.38
C ASN A 79 1.17 1.85 0.15
N GLY A 80 1.94 1.23 -0.71
CA GLY A 80 2.88 0.15 -0.36
C GLY A 80 3.95 0.58 0.65
N GLY A 81 4.26 1.89 0.71
CA GLY A 81 5.13 2.46 1.74
C GLY A 81 4.58 2.36 3.16
N GLY A 82 3.28 2.20 3.31
CA GLY A 82 2.60 1.97 4.59
C GLY A 82 2.82 0.58 5.18
N ILE A 83 3.15 -0.42 4.34
CA ILE A 83 3.36 -1.82 4.72
C ILE A 83 4.85 -2.04 5.01
N ARG A 84 5.20 -2.44 6.24
CA ARG A 84 6.58 -2.33 6.74
C ARG A 84 7.25 -3.64 7.08
N ALA A 85 6.52 -4.74 7.20
CA ALA A 85 7.02 -6.04 7.59
C ALA A 85 6.20 -7.18 6.99
N TRP A 86 6.74 -8.39 7.04
CA TRP A 86 6.04 -9.63 6.76
C TRP A 86 5.15 -10.03 7.94
N ILE A 87 4.13 -10.85 7.67
CA ILE A 87 3.53 -11.74 8.66
C ILE A 87 3.88 -13.16 8.24
N HIS A 88 4.75 -13.82 9.04
CA HIS A 88 5.18 -15.17 8.75
C HIS A 88 4.10 -16.19 9.11
N LYS A 89 4.09 -17.32 8.41
CA LYS A 89 3.21 -18.44 8.72
C LYS A 89 3.32 -18.85 10.18
N GLY A 90 2.17 -18.96 10.86
CA GLY A 90 2.08 -19.28 12.28
C GLY A 90 1.09 -18.39 13.01
N ASP A 91 1.33 -18.20 14.30
CA ASP A 91 0.50 -17.33 15.14
C ASP A 91 0.66 -15.86 14.76
N ILE A 92 -0.43 -15.10 14.86
CA ILE A 92 -0.46 -13.66 14.63
C ILE A 92 -0.78 -12.96 15.94
N SER A 93 0.11 -12.08 16.38
CA SER A 93 -0.09 -11.21 17.54
C SER A 93 -0.44 -9.78 17.12
N LYS A 94 -0.92 -8.98 18.06
CA LYS A 94 -1.12 -7.54 17.84
C LYS A 94 0.20 -6.85 17.48
N LEU A 95 1.34 -7.33 18.01
CA LEU A 95 2.66 -6.78 17.70
C LEU A 95 3.02 -6.98 16.22
N ASP A 96 2.69 -8.13 15.64
CA ASP A 96 2.94 -8.40 14.22
C ASP A 96 2.17 -7.40 13.34
N VAL A 97 0.89 -7.18 13.64
CA VAL A 97 0.06 -6.22 12.89
C VAL A 97 0.59 -4.79 13.06
N ASN A 98 0.95 -4.36 14.27
CA ASN A 98 1.52 -3.04 14.49
C ASN A 98 2.92 -2.87 13.86
N THR A 99 3.68 -3.95 13.69
CA THR A 99 4.96 -3.93 12.97
C THR A 99 4.73 -3.74 11.47
N VAL A 100 3.67 -4.35 10.92
CA VAL A 100 3.26 -4.18 9.52
C VAL A 100 2.71 -2.77 9.28
N LEU A 101 1.88 -2.23 10.17
CA LEU A 101 1.17 -0.96 10.04
C LEU A 101 1.53 0.02 11.17
N PRO A 102 2.80 0.50 11.27
CA PRO A 102 3.30 1.18 12.46
C PRO A 102 2.94 2.67 12.56
N PHE A 103 2.22 3.23 11.58
CA PHE A 103 2.04 4.69 11.49
C PHE A 103 0.81 5.23 12.24
N GLY A 104 -0.03 4.36 12.79
CA GLY A 104 -1.27 4.76 13.45
C GLY A 104 -2.25 5.45 12.49
N ASN A 105 -2.22 5.09 11.22
CA ASN A 105 -3.15 5.63 10.23
C ASN A 105 -4.58 5.16 10.51
N THR A 106 -5.55 6.01 10.21
CA THR A 106 -6.97 5.70 10.22
C THR A 106 -7.47 5.41 8.81
N VAL A 107 -8.59 4.70 8.70
CA VAL A 107 -9.29 4.49 7.42
C VAL A 107 -10.08 5.74 7.07
N ALA A 108 -9.93 6.21 5.85
CA ALA A 108 -10.65 7.36 5.30
C ALA A 108 -11.36 6.97 3.99
N VAL A 109 -12.36 7.74 3.63
CA VAL A 109 -13.09 7.60 2.35
C VAL A 109 -13.01 8.90 1.58
N VAL A 110 -12.61 8.80 0.32
CA VAL A 110 -12.49 9.93 -0.59
C VAL A 110 -13.41 9.70 -1.80
N TYR A 111 -14.22 10.69 -2.15
CA TYR A 111 -15.09 10.61 -3.33
C TYR A 111 -14.43 11.31 -4.52
N VAL A 112 -14.09 10.53 -5.53
CA VAL A 112 -13.41 11.00 -6.74
C VAL A 112 -14.18 10.57 -7.99
N THR A 113 -14.02 11.33 -9.07
CA THR A 113 -14.43 10.87 -10.40
C THR A 113 -13.50 9.74 -10.86
N GLY A 114 -13.95 8.93 -11.84
CA GLY A 114 -13.06 7.92 -12.43
C GLY A 114 -11.82 8.54 -13.09
N ALA A 115 -11.92 9.75 -13.63
CA ALA A 115 -10.76 10.46 -14.17
C ALA A 115 -9.72 10.80 -13.09
N GLU A 116 -10.15 11.29 -11.92
CA GLU A 116 -9.29 11.55 -10.76
C GLU A 116 -8.71 10.26 -10.16
N LEU A 117 -9.47 9.16 -10.18
CA LEU A 117 -8.97 7.84 -9.79
C LEU A 117 -7.85 7.36 -10.72
N LEU A 118 -8.02 7.53 -12.04
CA LEU A 118 -6.97 7.24 -13.03
C LEU A 118 -5.73 8.13 -12.81
N GLU A 119 -5.93 9.42 -12.53
CA GLU A 119 -4.83 10.35 -12.22
C GLU A 119 -4.02 9.87 -11.01
N ALA A 120 -4.70 9.48 -9.92
CA ALA A 120 -4.05 8.98 -8.72
C ALA A 120 -3.23 7.71 -9.00
N LEU A 121 -3.78 6.76 -9.78
CA LEU A 121 -3.10 5.52 -10.14
C LEU A 121 -1.94 5.75 -11.11
N GLU A 122 -2.08 6.62 -12.10
CA GLU A 122 -0.99 7.00 -13.00
C GLU A 122 0.16 7.62 -12.21
N ALA A 123 -0.15 8.59 -11.32
CA ALA A 123 0.83 9.24 -10.45
C ALA A 123 1.51 8.27 -9.47
N SER A 124 0.80 7.27 -8.95
CA SER A 124 1.36 6.33 -7.97
C SER A 124 2.17 5.19 -8.59
N THR A 125 2.22 5.10 -9.91
CA THR A 125 2.97 4.05 -10.63
C THR A 125 4.11 4.61 -11.50
N PHE A 126 4.36 5.93 -11.44
CA PHE A 126 5.29 6.61 -12.35
C PHE A 126 6.74 6.09 -12.27
N ALA A 127 7.17 5.61 -11.10
CA ALA A 127 8.55 5.23 -10.85
C ALA A 127 8.90 3.83 -11.38
N LEU A 128 7.91 2.97 -11.67
CA LEU A 128 8.21 1.63 -12.18
C LEU A 128 9.17 1.65 -13.37
N PRO A 129 10.19 0.77 -13.37
CA PRO A 129 10.39 -0.40 -12.49
C PRO A 129 10.96 -0.09 -11.10
N ASP A 130 11.40 1.14 -10.83
CA ASP A 130 11.93 1.54 -9.53
C ASP A 130 10.85 1.55 -8.45
N SER A 131 11.26 1.31 -7.20
CA SER A 131 10.34 1.27 -6.07
C SER A 131 9.84 2.65 -5.66
N LEU A 132 8.54 2.74 -5.34
CA LEU A 132 7.89 3.97 -4.88
C LEU A 132 7.05 3.69 -3.63
N GLY A 133 7.20 4.52 -2.59
CA GLY A 133 6.34 4.43 -1.40
C GLY A 133 4.85 4.56 -1.73
N GLY A 134 4.52 5.40 -2.70
CA GLY A 134 3.16 5.61 -3.19
C GLY A 134 2.58 4.47 -4.03
N PHE A 135 3.37 3.45 -4.43
CA PHE A 135 2.86 2.35 -5.25
C PHE A 135 1.60 1.72 -4.61
N PRO A 136 0.50 1.54 -5.38
CA PRO A 136 -0.78 1.14 -4.81
C PRO A 136 -0.84 -0.34 -4.48
N GLN A 137 -1.46 -0.70 -3.37
CA GLN A 137 -2.10 -1.99 -3.16
C GLN A 137 -3.61 -1.74 -3.22
N ILE A 138 -4.37 -2.61 -3.89
CA ILE A 138 -5.75 -2.32 -4.28
C ILE A 138 -6.73 -3.44 -3.95
N ALA A 139 -8.01 -3.06 -3.77
CA ALA A 139 -9.13 -4.01 -3.76
C ALA A 139 -10.37 -3.41 -4.44
N GLY A 140 -11.25 -4.29 -4.92
CA GLY A 140 -12.47 -3.91 -5.61
C GLY A 140 -12.26 -3.46 -7.06
N MET A 141 -11.06 -3.56 -7.61
CA MET A 141 -10.77 -3.25 -9.01
C MET A 141 -9.65 -4.11 -9.57
N ASN A 142 -9.59 -4.22 -10.91
CA ASN A 142 -8.48 -4.82 -11.62
C ASN A 142 -7.86 -3.77 -12.55
N ILE A 143 -6.53 -3.68 -12.52
CA ILE A 143 -5.79 -2.69 -13.32
C ILE A 143 -4.69 -3.36 -14.14
N SER A 144 -4.32 -2.70 -15.25
CA SER A 144 -3.12 -2.99 -16.02
C SER A 144 -2.20 -1.79 -15.99
N ILE A 145 -0.91 -2.02 -15.78
CA ILE A 145 0.14 -1.01 -15.75
C ILE A 145 1.18 -1.35 -16.81
N ASP A 146 1.32 -0.50 -17.81
CA ASP A 146 2.33 -0.64 -18.86
C ASP A 146 3.51 0.30 -18.57
N ALA A 147 4.48 -0.19 -17.82
CA ALA A 147 5.68 0.56 -17.46
C ALA A 147 6.68 0.72 -18.61
N THR A 148 6.44 0.10 -19.78
CA THR A 148 7.22 0.38 -21.01
C THR A 148 6.89 1.74 -21.58
N LYS A 149 5.72 2.28 -21.26
CA LYS A 149 5.31 3.62 -21.65
C LYS A 149 5.89 4.67 -20.72
N LYS A 150 6.27 5.80 -21.31
CA LYS A 150 6.81 6.92 -20.56
C LYS A 150 5.70 7.60 -19.75
N TYR A 151 5.99 7.88 -18.47
CA TYR A 151 5.18 8.81 -17.68
C TYR A 151 5.28 10.22 -18.26
N ASP A 152 4.16 10.92 -18.37
CA ASP A 152 4.05 12.27 -18.93
C ASP A 152 3.73 13.25 -17.79
N PRO A 153 4.76 13.87 -17.14
CA PRO A 153 4.53 14.75 -16.01
C PRO A 153 4.03 16.12 -16.44
N GLN A 154 3.20 16.74 -15.61
CA GLN A 154 2.86 18.16 -15.70
C GLN A 154 4.10 19.03 -15.50
N THR A 155 4.04 20.29 -15.93
CA THR A 155 5.12 21.28 -15.75
C THR A 155 5.16 21.89 -14.35
N THR A 156 4.04 21.84 -13.62
CA THR A 156 3.92 22.36 -12.26
C THR A 156 3.81 21.20 -11.29
N PRO A 157 4.61 21.17 -10.21
CA PRO A 157 4.52 20.11 -9.21
C PRO A 157 3.22 20.21 -8.41
N TYR A 158 2.80 19.09 -7.84
CA TYR A 158 1.78 19.09 -6.83
C TYR A 158 2.18 19.97 -5.64
N PRO A 159 1.23 20.66 -4.99
CA PRO A 159 1.50 21.41 -3.76
C PRO A 159 2.00 20.43 -2.69
N SER A 160 3.25 20.59 -2.24
CA SER A 160 3.76 19.74 -1.17
C SER A 160 3.60 20.43 0.19
N GLY A 161 2.86 19.82 1.12
CA GLY A 161 2.76 20.29 2.50
C GLY A 161 4.01 20.05 3.35
N SER A 162 4.92 19.17 2.93
CA SER A 162 6.05 18.70 3.76
C SER A 162 7.44 19.09 3.28
N GLY A 163 7.60 19.68 2.11
CA GLY A 163 8.89 20.14 1.56
C GLY A 163 9.96 19.07 1.31
N LYS A 164 9.61 17.76 1.37
CA LYS A 164 10.58 16.67 1.30
C LYS A 164 10.63 15.91 -0.02
N ALA A 165 9.56 15.90 -0.78
CA ALA A 165 9.52 15.31 -2.11
C ALA A 165 8.64 16.15 -3.01
N THR A 166 9.07 16.35 -4.25
CA THR A 166 8.30 17.07 -5.25
C THR A 166 7.79 16.06 -6.26
N TYR A 167 6.47 15.91 -6.33
CA TYR A 167 5.81 15.07 -7.32
C TYR A 167 5.14 15.95 -8.37
N TYR A 168 5.15 15.45 -9.61
CA TYR A 168 4.44 16.06 -10.70
C TYR A 168 3.29 15.15 -11.10
N GLY A 169 2.07 15.67 -11.10
CA GLY A 169 0.91 14.96 -11.59
C GLY A 169 1.05 14.56 -13.06
N PRO A 170 0.27 13.60 -13.53
CA PRO A 170 0.27 13.23 -14.94
C PRO A 170 -0.37 14.33 -15.78
N ALA A 171 0.26 14.72 -16.89
CA ALA A 171 -0.34 15.56 -17.92
C ALA A 171 -1.30 14.72 -18.80
N SER A 172 -1.04 13.41 -18.89
CA SER A 172 -1.90 12.45 -19.61
C SER A 172 -1.83 11.07 -18.95
N ILE A 173 -2.88 10.27 -19.16
CA ILE A 173 -2.94 8.88 -18.69
C ILE A 173 -2.38 7.98 -19.78
N ASN A 174 -1.20 7.43 -19.55
CA ASN A 174 -0.47 6.64 -20.54
C ASN A 174 -0.26 5.19 -20.12
N ARG A 175 -0.03 4.96 -18.84
CA ARG A 175 0.47 3.69 -18.28
C ARG A 175 -0.62 2.84 -17.67
N VAL A 176 -1.60 3.47 -17.00
CA VAL A 176 -2.61 2.77 -16.22
C VAL A 176 -3.91 2.63 -17.00
N THR A 177 -4.48 1.42 -16.94
CA THR A 177 -5.84 1.12 -17.40
C THR A 177 -6.59 0.45 -16.26
N ILE A 178 -7.76 0.98 -15.88
CA ILE A 178 -8.68 0.28 -14.97
C ILE A 178 -9.54 -0.65 -15.82
N ASN A 179 -9.29 -1.96 -15.73
CA ASN A 179 -9.96 -2.97 -16.54
C ASN A 179 -11.41 -3.20 -16.07
N SER A 180 -11.61 -3.20 -14.75
CA SER A 180 -12.94 -3.36 -14.15
C SER A 180 -12.97 -2.83 -12.71
N VAL A 181 -14.15 -2.49 -12.23
CA VAL A 181 -14.44 -2.16 -10.83
C VAL A 181 -15.57 -3.07 -10.36
N ASN A 182 -15.30 -3.89 -9.34
CA ASN A 182 -16.26 -4.91 -8.82
C ASN A 182 -16.89 -5.75 -9.92
N GLY A 183 -16.09 -6.17 -10.91
CA GLY A 183 -16.52 -6.99 -12.05
C GLY A 183 -17.33 -6.25 -13.12
N LYS A 184 -17.52 -4.92 -13.01
CA LYS A 184 -18.19 -4.07 -13.99
C LYS A 184 -17.20 -3.24 -14.79
N ALA A 185 -17.61 -2.82 -15.99
CA ALA A 185 -16.81 -1.92 -16.81
C ALA A 185 -16.56 -0.59 -16.06
N PHE A 186 -15.32 -0.12 -16.09
CA PHE A 186 -14.95 1.18 -15.55
C PHE A 186 -15.53 2.32 -16.38
N ASP A 187 -15.94 3.40 -15.70
CA ASP A 187 -16.47 4.62 -16.35
C ASP A 187 -15.77 5.85 -15.74
N PRO A 188 -14.97 6.59 -16.51
CA PRO A 188 -14.24 7.76 -16.01
C PRO A 188 -15.13 8.91 -15.54
N ASN A 189 -16.41 8.91 -15.91
CA ASN A 189 -17.36 9.98 -15.55
C ASN A 189 -18.16 9.67 -14.28
N LYS A 190 -18.08 8.44 -13.77
CA LYS A 190 -18.76 8.08 -12.52
C LYS A 190 -17.97 8.53 -11.30
N THR A 191 -18.68 8.69 -10.19
CA THR A 191 -18.08 8.88 -8.86
C THR A 191 -17.81 7.53 -8.22
N TYR A 192 -16.61 7.40 -7.66
CA TYR A 192 -16.16 6.26 -6.88
C TYR A 192 -15.84 6.70 -5.45
N ALA A 193 -16.18 5.85 -4.48
CA ALA A 193 -15.67 5.98 -3.13
C ALA A 193 -14.38 5.17 -3.02
N VAL A 194 -13.28 5.86 -2.79
CA VAL A 194 -11.97 5.25 -2.55
C VAL A 194 -11.75 5.15 -1.05
N VAL A 195 -11.75 3.94 -0.54
CA VAL A 195 -11.34 3.64 0.83
C VAL A 195 -9.83 3.65 0.88
N THR A 196 -9.25 4.51 1.69
CA THR A 196 -7.78 4.66 1.77
C THR A 196 -7.37 4.96 3.22
N ASN A 197 -6.09 5.15 3.48
CA ASN A 197 -5.65 5.63 4.78
C ASN A 197 -5.65 7.18 4.79
N ASN A 198 -5.72 7.77 5.99
CA ASN A 198 -5.78 9.23 6.17
C ASN A 198 -4.56 9.96 5.60
N PHE A 199 -3.38 9.32 5.55
CA PHE A 199 -2.18 9.89 4.94
C PHE A 199 -2.35 10.06 3.41
N CYS A 200 -2.85 9.02 2.71
CA CYS A 200 -3.15 9.10 1.27
C CYS A 200 -4.33 10.05 1.00
N ALA A 201 -5.38 10.04 1.83
CA ALA A 201 -6.52 10.94 1.72
C ALA A 201 -6.09 12.42 1.81
N ALA A 202 -5.08 12.72 2.64
CA ALA A 202 -4.48 14.04 2.75
C ALA A 202 -3.48 14.37 1.62
N GLY A 203 -3.33 13.52 0.60
CA GLY A 203 -2.42 13.72 -0.53
C GLY A 203 -0.99 13.25 -0.27
N GLY A 204 -0.78 12.42 0.74
CA GLY A 204 0.52 11.81 1.01
C GLY A 204 1.04 11.01 -0.17
N ASP A 205 2.35 10.89 -0.28
CA ASP A 205 3.04 10.31 -1.44
C ASP A 205 2.59 11.01 -2.76
N THR A 206 1.95 10.30 -3.67
CA THR A 206 1.53 10.79 -4.98
C THR A 206 0.01 10.98 -5.11
N TYR A 207 -0.74 10.89 -4.00
CA TYR A 207 -2.22 10.88 -3.99
C TYR A 207 -2.83 12.29 -3.91
N TYR A 208 -2.24 13.27 -4.58
CA TYR A 208 -2.76 14.65 -4.54
C TYR A 208 -4.20 14.76 -5.06
N ALA A 209 -4.59 13.96 -6.04
CA ALA A 209 -5.97 13.92 -6.53
C ALA A 209 -6.98 13.60 -5.40
N PHE A 210 -6.58 12.83 -4.39
CA PHE A 210 -7.42 12.55 -3.22
C PHE A 210 -7.54 13.78 -2.30
N ALA A 211 -6.43 14.50 -2.07
CA ALA A 211 -6.48 15.73 -1.28
C ALA A 211 -7.32 16.83 -1.96
N ALA A 212 -7.32 16.85 -3.30
CA ALA A 212 -8.08 17.80 -4.10
C ALA A 212 -9.57 17.42 -4.26
N ALA A 213 -9.97 16.22 -3.83
CA ALA A 213 -11.35 15.76 -3.94
C ALA A 213 -12.33 16.67 -3.19
N SER A 214 -13.51 16.84 -3.81
CA SER A 214 -14.53 17.73 -3.27
C SER A 214 -15.20 17.23 -1.99
N SER A 215 -15.09 15.92 -1.69
CA SER A 215 -15.69 15.30 -0.52
C SER A 215 -14.84 14.13 -0.03
N GLN A 216 -14.56 14.13 1.26
CA GLN A 216 -13.87 13.06 1.97
C GLN A 216 -14.20 13.08 3.45
N PHE A 217 -14.05 11.97 4.13
CA PHE A 217 -14.14 11.89 5.59
C PHE A 217 -13.17 10.83 6.14
N ASP A 218 -12.65 11.11 7.32
CA ASP A 218 -11.89 10.16 8.13
C ASP A 218 -12.86 9.44 9.06
N THR A 219 -12.83 8.12 9.09
CA THR A 219 -13.70 7.31 9.94
C THR A 219 -13.25 7.29 11.40
N GLY A 220 -12.00 7.64 11.66
CA GLY A 220 -11.36 7.47 12.96
C GLY A 220 -11.04 6.01 13.33
N LEU A 221 -11.33 5.03 12.45
CA LEU A 221 -11.01 3.62 12.69
C LEU A 221 -9.52 3.39 12.44
N PRO A 222 -8.73 2.93 13.44
CA PRO A 222 -7.33 2.60 13.23
C PRO A 222 -7.17 1.45 12.22
N LEU A 223 -6.29 1.61 11.24
CA LEU A 223 -6.12 0.65 10.15
C LEU A 223 -5.61 -0.71 10.64
N ASP A 224 -4.76 -0.73 11.66
CA ASP A 224 -4.28 -1.95 12.31
C ASP A 224 -5.41 -2.69 13.03
N GLU A 225 -6.31 -1.98 13.71
CA GLU A 225 -7.50 -2.58 14.34
C GLU A 225 -8.48 -3.11 13.29
N VAL A 226 -8.69 -2.40 12.19
CA VAL A 226 -9.52 -2.86 11.06
C VAL A 226 -9.00 -4.17 10.49
N LEU A 227 -7.67 -4.30 10.33
CA LEU A 227 -7.06 -5.54 9.86
C LEU A 227 -7.26 -6.69 10.87
N MET A 228 -7.08 -6.43 12.17
CA MET A 228 -7.31 -7.43 13.22
C MET A 228 -8.77 -7.86 13.28
N ASP A 229 -9.70 -6.94 13.19
CA ASP A 229 -11.14 -7.21 13.19
C ASP A 229 -11.58 -8.02 11.97
N TYR A 230 -11.04 -7.72 10.80
CA TYR A 230 -11.27 -8.49 9.58
C TYR A 230 -10.80 -9.94 9.75
N ILE A 231 -9.57 -10.14 10.21
CA ILE A 231 -9.00 -11.47 10.43
C ILE A 231 -9.84 -12.26 11.46
N THR A 232 -10.23 -11.64 12.56
CA THR A 232 -10.98 -12.32 13.63
C THR A 232 -12.44 -12.56 13.26
N THR A 233 -13.10 -11.58 12.67
CA THR A 233 -14.54 -11.61 12.43
C THR A 233 -14.89 -12.26 11.10
N GLU A 234 -14.27 -11.82 9.98
CA GLU A 234 -14.59 -12.32 8.65
C GLU A 234 -13.87 -13.64 8.38
N LEU A 235 -12.56 -13.68 8.63
CA LEU A 235 -11.74 -14.86 8.38
C LEU A 235 -11.76 -15.88 9.53
N LYS A 236 -12.54 -15.63 10.60
CA LYS A 236 -12.69 -16.53 11.75
C LYS A 236 -11.35 -16.88 12.45
N GLY A 237 -10.42 -15.95 12.47
CA GLY A 237 -9.13 -16.07 13.11
C GLY A 237 -8.06 -16.82 12.29
N VAL A 238 -8.31 -17.11 11.02
CA VAL A 238 -7.36 -17.86 10.18
C VAL A 238 -7.22 -17.20 8.80
N VAL A 239 -6.02 -16.69 8.50
CA VAL A 239 -5.66 -16.30 7.13
C VAL A 239 -5.22 -17.55 6.39
N GLY A 240 -6.07 -18.04 5.48
CA GLY A 240 -5.89 -19.33 4.81
C GLY A 240 -5.33 -19.20 3.39
N GLU A 241 -5.46 -20.30 2.64
CA GLU A 241 -4.93 -20.47 1.27
C GLU A 241 -5.45 -19.44 0.26
N GLN A 242 -6.57 -18.76 0.54
CA GLN A 242 -7.07 -17.66 -0.32
C GLN A 242 -6.08 -16.51 -0.43
N TYR A 243 -5.13 -16.38 0.52
CA TYR A 243 -4.05 -15.39 0.49
C TYR A 243 -2.67 -16.04 0.29
N ALA A 244 -2.58 -17.27 -0.23
CA ALA A 244 -1.28 -17.91 -0.50
C ALA A 244 -0.50 -17.20 -1.61
N GLN A 245 -1.21 -16.56 -2.53
CA GLN A 245 -0.65 -15.78 -3.65
C GLN A 245 -1.40 -14.45 -3.77
N PRO A 246 -0.81 -13.44 -4.44
CA PRO A 246 -1.55 -12.25 -4.86
C PRO A 246 -2.80 -12.62 -5.67
N GLN A 247 -3.85 -11.82 -5.53
CA GLN A 247 -5.19 -12.10 -6.10
C GLN A 247 -5.28 -11.85 -7.62
N GLY A 248 -4.20 -11.34 -8.24
CA GLY A 248 -4.17 -11.03 -9.68
C GLY A 248 -4.98 -9.79 -10.05
N ARG A 249 -5.03 -8.82 -9.15
CA ARG A 249 -5.71 -7.54 -9.35
C ARG A 249 -4.91 -6.60 -10.25
N MET A 250 -3.59 -6.83 -10.34
CA MET A 250 -2.68 -6.03 -11.14
C MET A 250 -1.97 -6.87 -12.19
N THR A 251 -1.99 -6.38 -13.44
CA THR A 251 -1.13 -6.89 -14.50
C THR A 251 -0.09 -5.82 -14.84
N ILE A 252 1.19 -6.13 -14.62
CA ILE A 252 2.29 -5.17 -14.81
C ILE A 252 3.17 -5.64 -15.97
N THR A 253 3.35 -4.76 -16.97
CA THR A 253 4.32 -4.95 -18.04
C THR A 253 5.53 -4.06 -17.78
N LEU A 254 6.68 -4.67 -17.53
CA LEU A 254 7.95 -3.95 -17.29
C LEU A 254 8.73 -3.79 -18.60
N PRO A 255 9.62 -2.77 -18.70
CA PRO A 255 10.60 -2.69 -19.78
C PRO A 255 11.48 -3.96 -19.81
N ALA A 256 11.91 -4.36 -20.99
CA ALA A 256 12.91 -5.41 -21.11
C ALA A 256 14.20 -4.97 -20.39
N GLU A 257 14.79 -5.87 -19.61
CA GLU A 257 16.11 -5.61 -19.00
C GLU A 257 17.13 -5.32 -20.11
N GLU A 258 17.81 -4.18 -20.03
CA GLU A 258 18.94 -3.93 -20.92
C GLU A 258 20.02 -4.98 -20.63
N PRO A 259 20.58 -5.64 -21.66
CA PRO A 259 21.65 -6.62 -21.45
C PRO A 259 22.80 -5.94 -20.73
N THR A 260 23.08 -6.36 -19.50
CA THR A 260 24.25 -5.88 -18.75
C THR A 260 25.49 -6.21 -19.55
N THR A 261 26.12 -5.17 -20.11
CA THR A 261 27.41 -5.33 -20.79
C THR A 261 28.41 -5.87 -19.75
N PRO A 262 29.04 -7.05 -19.96
CA PRO A 262 30.00 -7.56 -19.01
C PRO A 262 31.12 -6.54 -18.86
N THR A 263 31.30 -5.96 -17.68
CA THR A 263 32.47 -5.16 -17.36
C THR A 263 33.68 -6.07 -17.44
N THR A 264 34.50 -5.90 -18.50
CA THR A 264 35.77 -6.59 -18.65
C THR A 264 36.61 -6.32 -17.41
N PRO A 265 37.10 -7.35 -16.70
CA PRO A 265 37.98 -7.14 -15.57
C PRO A 265 39.22 -6.38 -16.01
N THR A 266 39.43 -5.17 -15.50
CA THR A 266 40.67 -4.44 -15.68
C THR A 266 41.76 -5.20 -14.92
N THR A 267 42.68 -5.81 -15.65
CA THR A 267 43.88 -6.45 -15.09
C THR A 267 44.69 -5.38 -14.35
N PRO A 268 45.06 -5.60 -13.06
CA PRO A 268 45.92 -4.66 -12.35
C PRO A 268 47.28 -4.59 -13.03
N THR A 269 47.65 -3.42 -13.50
CA THR A 269 49.04 -3.15 -13.93
C THR A 269 49.93 -3.14 -12.68
N LYS A 270 50.93 -4.01 -12.70
CA LYS A 270 51.96 -4.11 -11.67
C LYS A 270 52.81 -2.83 -11.72
N PRO A 271 53.12 -2.16 -10.60
CA PRO A 271 54.07 -1.05 -10.60
C PRO A 271 55.48 -1.61 -10.81
N GLU A 272 56.27 -0.91 -11.63
CA GLU A 272 57.74 -1.10 -11.79
C GLU A 272 58.49 -0.61 -10.54
#